data_57a2715bc82c7042d3efb465dba736ae
#
_entry.id   57a2715bc82c7042d3efb465dba736ae
#
_cell.length_a   1.000
_cell.length_b   1.000
_cell.length_c   1.000
_cell.angle_alpha   90.00
_cell.angle_beta   90.00
_cell.angle_gamma   90.00
#
_symmetry.space_group_name_H-M   'P 1'
#
loop_
_entity.id
_entity.type
_entity.pdbx_description
1 polymer ?
#
loop_
_entity_poly.entity_id
_entity_poly.type
_entity_poly.pdbx_seq_one_letter_code
_entity_poly.pdbx_strand_id
1 'polypeptide(L)'
;IIRRKVIAQLELPLNYNKTVDSLYRAQVYREQYSSQMGRSIRREVELFRSLVGTSRGVQFVRELMAQVADKDVSVLITGQSGTGKEVVARNLHYNSHRRNKPFVPVNCGAIPAELLESELFGHEKGAFTGAITARAGRFELAEGGTLFLDEIGDLPLPLQAKLLRFLQERIIVRVGGRKEIPVDVRVISATHQ
;
A
#
# COMPACT_ATOMS: atom_id res chain seq x y z
N ILE A 1 29.34 -9.40 8.15
CA ILE A 1 29.08 -8.68 9.43
C ILE A 1 28.25 -7.42 9.18
N ILE A 2 28.50 -6.66 8.10
CA ILE A 2 27.76 -5.41 7.79
C ILE A 2 26.28 -5.67 7.50
N ARG A 3 25.93 -6.75 6.80
CA ARG A 3 24.52 -7.06 6.40
C ARG A 3 23.54 -7.24 7.57
N ARG A 4 24.01 -7.56 8.77
CA ARG A 4 23.14 -7.72 9.95
C ARG A 4 22.75 -6.39 10.63
N LYS A 5 23.38 -5.29 10.28
CA LYS A 5 23.14 -3.96 10.87
C LYS A 5 22.54 -2.95 9.88
N VAL A 6 22.30 -3.35 8.62
CA VAL A 6 21.77 -2.48 7.58
C VAL A 6 20.26 -2.75 7.45
N ILE A 7 19.43 -1.73 7.66
CA ILE A 7 17.97 -1.79 7.57
C ILE A 7 17.52 -1.59 6.12
N ALA A 8 18.18 -0.69 5.40
CA ALA A 8 17.90 -0.40 4.01
C ALA A 8 19.16 0.13 3.29
N GLN A 9 19.21 -0.04 1.99
CA GLN A 9 20.23 0.51 1.11
C GLN A 9 19.56 1.45 0.11
N LEU A 10 20.07 2.67 0.01
CA LEU A 10 19.61 3.68 -0.95
C LEU A 10 20.62 3.79 -2.08
N GLU A 11 20.12 3.83 -3.32
CA GLU A 11 20.91 4.04 -4.53
C GLU A 11 20.80 5.49 -5.00
N LEU A 12 21.87 6.04 -5.53
CA LEU A 12 21.88 7.38 -6.13
C LEU A 12 21.59 7.29 -7.65
N PRO A 13 20.81 8.22 -8.22
CA PRO A 13 20.12 9.34 -7.58
C PRO A 13 18.95 8.88 -6.69
N LEU A 14 18.69 9.61 -5.60
CA LEU A 14 17.66 9.26 -4.64
C LEU A 14 16.27 9.29 -5.28
N ASN A 15 15.56 8.17 -5.19
CA ASN A 15 14.16 8.08 -5.56
C ASN A 15 13.29 8.38 -4.32
N TYR A 16 12.38 9.35 -4.43
CA TYR A 16 11.52 9.80 -3.33
C TYR A 16 10.80 8.63 -2.64
N ASN A 17 10.11 7.77 -3.39
CA ASN A 17 9.36 6.66 -2.84
C ASN A 17 10.26 5.65 -2.12
N LYS A 18 11.39 5.25 -2.74
CA LYS A 18 12.36 4.35 -2.11
C LYS A 18 12.98 4.96 -0.84
N THR A 19 13.23 6.26 -0.83
CA THR A 19 13.76 6.97 0.34
C THR A 19 12.75 7.00 1.48
N VAL A 20 11.52 7.37 1.18
CA VAL A 20 10.42 7.39 2.16
C VAL A 20 10.18 6.00 2.73
N ASP A 21 10.09 4.95 1.90
CA ASP A 21 9.95 3.57 2.36
C ASP A 21 11.09 3.12 3.26
N SER A 22 12.33 3.50 2.93
CA SER A 22 13.50 3.16 3.74
C SER A 22 13.47 3.84 5.10
N LEU A 23 13.03 5.10 5.16
CA LEU A 23 12.84 5.83 6.41
C LEU A 23 11.75 5.20 7.28
N TYR A 24 10.60 4.84 6.68
CA TYR A 24 9.53 4.13 7.42
C TYR A 24 9.99 2.77 7.94
N ARG A 25 10.69 1.98 7.13
CA ARG A 25 11.28 0.70 7.59
C ARG A 25 12.23 0.90 8.76
N ALA A 26 13.09 1.92 8.69
CA ALA A 26 14.02 2.24 9.78
C ALA A 26 13.30 2.65 11.06
N GLN A 27 12.22 3.42 10.94
CA GLN A 27 11.41 3.85 12.06
C GLN A 27 10.68 2.66 12.73
N VAL A 28 10.01 1.82 11.95
CA VAL A 28 9.33 0.60 12.44
C VAL A 28 10.33 -0.36 13.08
N TYR A 29 11.52 -0.55 12.47
CA TYR A 29 12.56 -1.37 13.05
C TYR A 29 13.01 -0.84 14.43
N ARG A 30 13.22 0.48 14.56
CA ARG A 30 13.57 1.12 15.83
C ARG A 30 12.48 0.90 16.88
N GLU A 31 11.22 1.03 16.52
CA GLU A 31 10.07 0.81 17.39
C GLU A 31 10.01 -0.64 17.88
N GLN A 32 10.15 -1.61 16.96
CA GLN A 32 10.15 -3.04 17.30
C GLN A 32 11.36 -3.45 18.16
N TYR A 33 12.54 -2.89 17.88
CA TYR A 33 13.75 -3.17 18.66
C TYR A 33 13.65 -2.61 20.08
N SER A 34 13.10 -1.40 20.24
CA SER A 34 12.86 -0.78 21.55
C SER A 34 11.82 -1.56 22.37
N SER A 35 10.83 -2.19 21.71
CA SER A 35 9.79 -2.99 22.35
C SER A 35 10.31 -4.34 22.85
N GLN A 36 11.34 -4.92 22.24
CA GLN A 36 11.95 -6.17 22.68
C GLN A 36 12.74 -6.02 24.01
N MET A 37 13.20 -4.82 24.31
CA MET A 37 13.98 -4.51 25.53
C MET A 37 13.11 -4.23 26.77
N GLY A 38 11.81 -4.03 26.66
CA GLY A 38 10.93 -3.63 27.76
C GLY A 38 9.53 -4.25 27.76
N ARG A 39 9.35 -5.30 28.57
CA ARG A 39 8.12 -5.90 29.14
C ARG A 39 6.75 -5.77 28.43
N SER A 40 6.12 -6.91 28.29
CA SER A 40 5.00 -7.41 27.50
C SER A 40 3.59 -6.77 27.62
N ILE A 41 3.37 -5.67 28.31
CA ILE A 41 2.03 -5.07 28.51
C ILE A 41 1.87 -3.72 27.78
N ARG A 42 2.95 -3.12 27.28
CA ARG A 42 2.91 -1.89 26.47
C ARG A 42 3.00 -2.10 24.95
N ARG A 43 2.93 -3.33 24.47
CA ARG A 43 3.20 -3.68 23.07
C ARG A 43 2.26 -3.05 22.05
N GLU A 44 0.98 -2.89 22.36
CA GLU A 44 -0.02 -2.46 21.38
C GLU A 44 0.04 -0.95 21.07
N VAL A 45 0.39 -0.13 22.04
CA VAL A 45 0.44 1.34 21.89
C VAL A 45 1.74 1.84 21.27
N GLU A 46 2.82 1.05 21.32
CA GLU A 46 4.13 1.44 20.77
C GLU A 46 4.28 1.18 19.26
N LEU A 47 3.49 0.28 18.68
CA LEU A 47 3.63 -0.19 17.31
C LEU A 47 3.39 0.86 16.22
N PHE A 48 2.72 1.97 16.53
CA PHE A 48 2.33 2.98 15.52
C PHE A 48 2.77 4.39 15.92
N ARG A 49 3.97 4.54 16.48
CA ARG A 49 4.51 5.84 16.93
C ARG A 49 4.69 6.86 15.83
N SER A 50 4.82 6.44 14.58
CA SER A 50 4.85 7.34 13.41
C SER A 50 3.53 8.08 13.20
N LEU A 51 2.42 7.55 13.71
CA LEU A 51 1.17 8.27 13.83
C LEU A 51 1.22 9.11 15.12
N VAL A 52 1.85 10.28 15.05
CA VAL A 52 2.09 11.15 16.21
C VAL A 52 0.78 11.73 16.73
N GLY A 53 0.57 11.67 18.05
CA GLY A 53 -0.57 12.28 18.73
C GLY A 53 -1.00 11.50 19.97
N THR A 54 -1.57 12.22 20.94
CA THR A 54 -2.06 11.69 22.21
C THR A 54 -3.57 11.83 22.37
N SER A 55 -4.25 12.39 21.35
CA SER A 55 -5.72 12.54 21.37
C SER A 55 -6.41 11.17 21.40
N ARG A 56 -7.61 11.13 21.97
CA ARG A 56 -8.44 9.90 21.99
C ARG A 56 -8.67 9.33 20.58
N GLY A 57 -8.87 10.20 19.57
CA GLY A 57 -9.06 9.77 18.18
C GLY A 57 -7.84 9.05 17.61
N VAL A 58 -6.63 9.57 17.83
CA VAL A 58 -5.38 8.90 17.40
C VAL A 58 -5.16 7.58 18.12
N GLN A 59 -5.45 7.51 19.43
CA GLN A 59 -5.35 6.26 20.18
C GLN A 59 -6.32 5.21 19.63
N PHE A 60 -7.56 5.57 19.37
CA PHE A 60 -8.56 4.70 18.78
C PHE A 60 -8.15 4.16 17.39
N VAL A 61 -7.60 5.04 16.53
CA VAL A 61 -7.07 4.62 15.22
C VAL A 61 -5.92 3.60 15.39
N ARG A 62 -5.00 3.81 16.35
CA ARG A 62 -3.93 2.84 16.63
C ARG A 62 -4.45 1.48 17.08
N GLU A 63 -5.47 1.45 17.93
CA GLU A 63 -6.12 0.22 18.38
C GLU A 63 -6.75 -0.55 17.20
N LEU A 64 -7.49 0.16 16.32
CA LEU A 64 -8.03 -0.44 15.10
C LEU A 64 -6.93 -0.98 14.17
N MET A 65 -5.86 -0.21 13.99
CA MET A 65 -4.71 -0.65 13.18
C MET A 65 -4.07 -1.92 13.76
N ALA A 66 -3.90 -2.00 15.07
CA ALA A 66 -3.34 -3.18 15.74
C ALA A 66 -4.18 -4.46 15.50
N GLN A 67 -5.51 -4.31 15.45
CA GLN A 67 -6.42 -5.43 15.21
C GLN A 67 -6.32 -6.00 13.78
N VAL A 68 -6.00 -5.16 12.79
CA VAL A 68 -6.04 -5.52 11.36
C VAL A 68 -4.66 -5.62 10.71
N ALA A 69 -3.58 -5.15 11.37
CA ALA A 69 -2.26 -5.08 10.75
C ALA A 69 -1.80 -6.43 10.19
N ASP A 70 -1.92 -7.50 10.98
CA ASP A 70 -1.51 -8.86 10.62
C ASP A 70 -2.59 -9.68 9.88
N LYS A 71 -3.71 -9.05 9.49
CA LYS A 71 -4.80 -9.73 8.76
C LYS A 71 -4.73 -9.40 7.27
N ASP A 72 -5.07 -10.37 6.42
CA ASP A 72 -5.19 -10.17 4.97
C ASP A 72 -6.55 -9.58 4.55
N VAL A 73 -7.11 -8.73 5.37
CA VAL A 73 -8.36 -8.02 5.08
C VAL A 73 -8.10 -6.75 4.29
N SER A 74 -9.01 -6.40 3.40
CA SER A 74 -9.03 -5.07 2.77
C SER A 74 -9.41 -4.02 3.81
N VAL A 75 -8.74 -2.85 3.75
CA VAL A 75 -8.97 -1.75 4.70
C VAL A 75 -9.36 -0.50 3.93
N LEU A 76 -10.43 0.17 4.36
CA LEU A 76 -10.79 1.51 3.89
C LEU A 76 -10.47 2.53 4.98
N ILE A 77 -9.70 3.55 4.61
CA ILE A 77 -9.31 4.67 5.47
C ILE A 77 -10.07 5.90 5.02
N THR A 78 -10.91 6.46 5.88
CA THR A 78 -11.66 7.69 5.61
C THR A 78 -11.12 8.85 6.41
N GLY A 79 -11.09 10.04 5.82
CA GLY A 79 -10.65 11.25 6.50
C GLY A 79 -10.31 12.37 5.52
N GLN A 80 -10.39 13.61 5.99
CA GLN A 80 -10.10 14.80 5.19
C GLN A 80 -8.70 14.74 4.57
N SER A 81 -8.47 15.55 3.53
CA SER A 81 -7.14 15.68 2.93
C SER A 81 -6.12 16.16 3.97
N GLY A 82 -4.90 15.63 3.92
CA GLY A 82 -3.83 16.00 4.86
C GLY A 82 -3.88 15.34 6.23
N THR A 83 -4.89 14.51 6.57
CA THR A 83 -5.02 13.85 7.89
C THR A 83 -4.04 12.69 8.11
N GLY A 84 -3.21 12.33 7.11
CA GLY A 84 -2.22 11.27 7.23
C GLY A 84 -2.71 9.88 6.83
N LYS A 85 -3.70 9.76 5.95
CA LYS A 85 -4.22 8.47 5.45
C LYS A 85 -3.10 7.56 4.91
N GLU A 86 -2.16 8.11 4.15
CA GLU A 86 -1.00 7.35 3.63
C GLU A 86 -0.08 6.86 4.77
N VAL A 87 0.10 7.67 5.81
CA VAL A 87 0.88 7.26 7.00
C VAL A 87 0.25 6.05 7.66
N VAL A 88 -1.08 6.02 7.81
CA VAL A 88 -1.83 4.87 8.34
C VAL A 88 -1.63 3.65 7.44
N ALA A 89 -1.77 3.79 6.10
CA ALA A 89 -1.60 2.69 5.16
C ALA A 89 -0.18 2.08 5.21
N ARG A 90 0.85 2.92 5.25
CA ARG A 90 2.25 2.48 5.39
C ARG A 90 2.49 1.74 6.70
N ASN A 91 1.97 2.27 7.80
CA ASN A 91 2.08 1.61 9.09
C ASN A 91 1.39 0.23 9.10
N LEU A 92 0.19 0.11 8.51
CA LEU A 92 -0.49 -1.18 8.36
C LEU A 92 0.36 -2.18 7.57
N HIS A 93 0.99 -1.75 6.48
CA HIS A 93 1.87 -2.60 5.70
C HIS A 93 3.10 -3.05 6.50
N TYR A 94 3.87 -2.09 7.07
CA TYR A 94 5.13 -2.40 7.75
C TYR A 94 4.97 -3.14 9.08
N ASN A 95 3.79 -3.12 9.67
CA ASN A 95 3.45 -3.92 10.85
C ASN A 95 2.71 -5.22 10.51
N SER A 96 2.68 -5.63 9.24
CA SER A 96 2.09 -6.88 8.76
C SER A 96 3.15 -7.94 8.44
N HIS A 97 2.70 -9.18 8.20
CA HIS A 97 3.55 -10.24 7.66
C HIS A 97 4.09 -9.93 6.25
N ARG A 98 3.46 -8.97 5.51
CA ARG A 98 3.88 -8.50 4.18
C ARG A 98 4.93 -7.39 4.22
N ARG A 99 5.45 -7.01 5.38
CA ARG A 99 6.38 -5.87 5.60
C ARG A 99 7.64 -5.87 4.73
N ASN A 100 8.11 -7.04 4.29
CA ASN A 100 9.29 -7.21 3.44
C ASN A 100 8.94 -7.35 1.95
N LYS A 101 7.67 -7.21 1.61
CA LYS A 101 7.11 -7.29 0.27
C LYS A 101 6.86 -5.87 -0.29
N PRO A 102 6.53 -5.72 -1.58
CA PRO A 102 6.28 -4.40 -2.15
C PRO A 102 5.12 -3.67 -1.46
N PHE A 103 5.30 -2.36 -1.23
CA PHE A 103 4.23 -1.41 -0.95
C PHE A 103 4.10 -0.49 -2.17
N VAL A 104 2.99 -0.59 -2.88
CA VAL A 104 2.76 0.14 -4.13
C VAL A 104 1.65 1.17 -3.92
N PRO A 105 2.00 2.46 -3.71
CA PRO A 105 1.01 3.52 -3.61
C PRO A 105 0.58 3.99 -5.00
N VAL A 106 -0.72 4.26 -5.16
CA VAL A 106 -1.34 4.84 -6.35
C VAL A 106 -2.32 5.91 -5.89
N ASN A 107 -2.15 7.13 -6.35
CA ASN A 107 -3.16 8.17 -6.18
C ASN A 107 -4.06 8.18 -7.43
N CYS A 108 -5.31 7.75 -7.25
CA CYS A 108 -6.26 7.61 -8.36
C CYS A 108 -6.68 8.97 -8.94
N GLY A 109 -6.76 10.01 -8.11
CA GLY A 109 -7.10 11.35 -8.56
C GLY A 109 -5.98 12.08 -9.32
N ALA A 110 -4.72 11.62 -9.18
CA ALA A 110 -3.57 12.23 -9.86
C ALA A 110 -3.30 11.65 -11.26
N ILE A 111 -3.96 10.55 -11.64
CA ILE A 111 -3.76 9.88 -12.93
C ILE A 111 -4.97 10.20 -13.83
N PRO A 112 -4.76 10.66 -15.09
CA PRO A 112 -5.85 10.83 -16.03
C PRO A 112 -6.70 9.56 -16.17
N ALA A 113 -8.03 9.71 -16.23
CA ALA A 113 -8.97 8.57 -16.23
C ALA A 113 -8.69 7.56 -17.36
N GLU A 114 -8.25 8.04 -18.52
CA GLU A 114 -7.93 7.23 -19.71
C GLU A 114 -6.68 6.34 -19.49
N LEU A 115 -5.77 6.75 -18.62
CA LEU A 115 -4.54 6.02 -18.32
C LEU A 115 -4.66 5.16 -17.07
N LEU A 116 -5.60 5.47 -16.17
CA LEU A 116 -5.72 4.85 -14.85
C LEU A 116 -5.94 3.34 -14.95
N GLU A 117 -6.74 2.90 -15.91
CA GLU A 117 -6.99 1.48 -16.16
C GLU A 117 -5.70 0.74 -16.51
N SER A 118 -4.96 1.28 -17.47
CA SER A 118 -3.68 0.71 -17.93
C SER A 118 -2.61 0.75 -16.82
N GLU A 119 -2.58 1.81 -16.01
CA GLU A 119 -1.66 1.89 -14.86
C GLU A 119 -2.00 0.84 -13.79
N LEU A 120 -3.27 0.67 -13.45
CA LEU A 120 -3.69 -0.29 -12.42
C LEU A 120 -3.54 -1.74 -12.87
N PHE A 121 -4.10 -2.09 -14.04
CA PHE A 121 -4.24 -3.47 -14.49
C PHE A 121 -3.20 -3.90 -15.53
N GLY A 122 -2.40 -2.94 -16.07
CA GLY A 122 -1.47 -3.19 -17.16
C GLY A 122 -2.16 -3.27 -18.52
N HIS A 123 -1.40 -3.41 -19.57
CA HIS A 123 -1.91 -3.54 -20.94
C HIS A 123 -1.09 -4.50 -21.77
N GLU A 124 -1.73 -5.11 -22.76
CA GLU A 124 -1.07 -5.89 -23.81
C GLU A 124 -0.63 -4.96 -24.94
N LYS A 125 0.34 -5.42 -25.74
CA LYS A 125 0.76 -4.72 -26.96
C LYS A 125 -0.44 -4.50 -27.90
N GLY A 126 -0.62 -3.27 -28.36
CA GLY A 126 -1.72 -2.90 -29.27
C GLY A 126 -3.08 -2.67 -28.59
N ALA A 127 -3.15 -2.64 -27.27
CA ALA A 127 -4.40 -2.43 -26.53
C ALA A 127 -5.05 -1.06 -26.82
N PHE A 128 -4.26 -0.05 -27.11
CA PHE A 128 -4.69 1.31 -27.50
C PHE A 128 -3.61 1.98 -28.33
N THR A 129 -3.93 3.13 -28.95
CA THR A 129 -2.97 3.93 -29.71
C THR A 129 -1.80 4.35 -28.84
N GLY A 130 -0.58 3.88 -29.13
CA GLY A 130 0.61 4.12 -28.31
C GLY A 130 1.03 2.95 -27.41
N ALA A 131 0.27 1.87 -27.31
CA ALA A 131 0.65 0.64 -26.61
C ALA A 131 1.64 -0.20 -27.45
N ILE A 132 2.87 0.30 -27.60
CA ILE A 132 3.91 -0.33 -28.43
C ILE A 132 4.40 -1.66 -27.85
N THR A 133 4.43 -1.75 -26.51
CA THR A 133 4.85 -2.95 -25.76
C THR A 133 3.80 -3.32 -24.72
N ALA A 134 3.77 -4.58 -24.27
CA ALA A 134 2.99 -4.98 -23.11
C ALA A 134 3.64 -4.44 -21.83
N ARG A 135 2.82 -4.04 -20.86
CA ARG A 135 3.30 -3.51 -19.56
C ARG A 135 2.48 -4.07 -18.40
N ALA A 136 3.17 -4.52 -17.36
CA ALA A 136 2.57 -4.94 -16.10
C ALA A 136 1.97 -3.74 -15.35
N GLY A 137 0.79 -3.94 -14.75
CA GLY A 137 0.10 -2.94 -13.95
C GLY A 137 0.54 -2.92 -12.48
N ARG A 138 -0.02 -1.97 -11.71
CA ARG A 138 0.28 -1.81 -10.27
C ARG A 138 -0.12 -3.03 -9.45
N PHE A 139 -1.18 -3.74 -9.83
CA PHE A 139 -1.54 -5.00 -9.19
C PHE A 139 -0.44 -6.05 -9.29
N GLU A 140 0.12 -6.25 -10.48
CA GLU A 140 1.22 -7.20 -10.70
C GLU A 140 2.49 -6.75 -9.96
N LEU A 141 2.79 -5.45 -9.94
CA LEU A 141 3.94 -4.89 -9.22
C LEU A 141 3.82 -5.03 -7.70
N ALA A 142 2.60 -5.14 -7.20
CA ALA A 142 2.31 -5.31 -5.78
C ALA A 142 2.25 -6.78 -5.33
N GLU A 143 2.54 -7.73 -6.22
CA GLU A 143 2.44 -9.16 -5.95
C GLU A 143 3.12 -9.58 -4.64
N GLY A 144 2.41 -10.34 -3.84
CA GLY A 144 2.81 -10.77 -2.49
C GLY A 144 2.79 -9.65 -1.44
N GLY A 145 2.55 -8.39 -1.84
CA GLY A 145 2.66 -7.19 -1.02
C GLY A 145 1.33 -6.48 -0.77
N THR A 146 1.37 -5.15 -0.81
CA THR A 146 0.22 -4.29 -0.53
C THR A 146 0.08 -3.23 -1.63
N LEU A 147 -1.12 -3.10 -2.19
CA LEU A 147 -1.52 -2.00 -3.06
C LEU A 147 -2.29 -0.97 -2.22
N PHE A 148 -1.82 0.26 -2.21
CA PHE A 148 -2.51 1.37 -1.57
C PHE A 148 -3.15 2.27 -2.63
N LEU A 149 -4.47 2.37 -2.61
CA LEU A 149 -5.27 3.18 -3.53
C LEU A 149 -5.76 4.42 -2.79
N ASP A 150 -5.09 5.55 -3.02
CA ASP A 150 -5.54 6.83 -2.47
C ASP A 150 -6.58 7.46 -3.40
N GLU A 151 -7.51 8.21 -2.81
CA GLU A 151 -8.65 8.85 -3.47
C GLU A 151 -9.47 7.83 -4.32
N ILE A 152 -9.84 6.70 -3.66
CA ILE A 152 -10.60 5.62 -4.32
C ILE A 152 -11.98 6.07 -4.82
N GLY A 153 -12.54 7.13 -4.21
CA GLY A 153 -13.81 7.74 -4.62
C GLY A 153 -13.79 8.34 -6.03
N ASP A 154 -12.59 8.67 -6.55
CA ASP A 154 -12.41 9.26 -7.89
C ASP A 154 -12.31 8.22 -9.00
N LEU A 155 -12.40 6.91 -8.66
CA LEU A 155 -12.38 5.84 -9.66
C LEU A 155 -13.60 5.90 -10.59
N PRO A 156 -13.40 5.91 -11.92
CA PRO A 156 -14.50 5.76 -12.88
C PRO A 156 -15.27 4.46 -12.66
N LEU A 157 -16.60 4.49 -12.87
CA LEU A 157 -17.50 3.33 -12.66
C LEU A 157 -16.99 2.01 -13.31
N PRO A 158 -16.49 2.01 -14.56
CA PRO A 158 -15.97 0.77 -15.15
C PRO A 158 -14.80 0.17 -14.36
N LEU A 159 -13.94 1.02 -13.76
CA LEU A 159 -12.81 0.56 -12.95
C LEU A 159 -13.24 0.06 -11.58
N GLN A 160 -14.30 0.63 -11.01
CA GLN A 160 -14.89 0.12 -9.76
C GLN A 160 -15.36 -1.33 -9.94
N ALA A 161 -16.01 -1.66 -11.07
CA ALA A 161 -16.44 -3.03 -11.37
C ALA A 161 -15.25 -4.00 -11.50
N LYS A 162 -14.15 -3.56 -12.17
CA LYS A 162 -12.92 -4.37 -12.26
C LYS A 162 -12.24 -4.57 -10.91
N LEU A 163 -12.21 -3.53 -10.09
CA LEU A 163 -11.67 -3.62 -8.74
C LEU A 163 -12.51 -4.57 -7.87
N LEU A 164 -13.83 -4.49 -7.96
CA LEU A 164 -14.74 -5.39 -7.24
C LEU A 164 -14.48 -6.86 -7.64
N ARG A 165 -14.35 -7.12 -8.95
CA ARG A 165 -14.01 -8.46 -9.44
C ARG A 165 -12.68 -8.94 -8.85
N PHE A 166 -11.65 -8.10 -8.86
CA PHE A 166 -10.36 -8.44 -8.21
C PHE A 166 -10.52 -8.76 -6.72
N LEU A 167 -11.28 -7.96 -5.97
CA LEU A 167 -11.48 -8.20 -4.53
C LEU A 167 -12.16 -9.55 -4.25
N GLN A 168 -13.03 -10.01 -5.15
CA GLN A 168 -13.76 -11.27 -5.04
C GLN A 168 -12.95 -12.48 -5.53
N GLU A 169 -12.32 -12.35 -6.70
CA GLU A 169 -11.72 -13.48 -7.44
C GLU A 169 -10.19 -13.53 -7.31
N ARG A 170 -9.54 -12.44 -6.87
CA ARG A 170 -8.07 -12.31 -6.83
C ARG A 170 -7.41 -12.48 -8.19
N ILE A 171 -8.11 -12.11 -9.25
CA ILE A 171 -7.68 -12.23 -10.65
C ILE A 171 -7.79 -10.86 -11.30
N ILE A 172 -6.80 -10.54 -12.14
CA ILE A 172 -6.84 -9.38 -13.03
C ILE A 172 -6.73 -9.80 -14.49
N VAL A 173 -7.16 -8.90 -15.39
CA VAL A 173 -6.98 -9.02 -16.83
C VAL A 173 -6.41 -7.70 -17.34
N ARG A 174 -5.32 -7.76 -18.12
CA ARG A 174 -4.72 -6.57 -18.73
C ARG A 174 -5.64 -5.97 -19.78
N VAL A 175 -5.54 -4.66 -19.97
CA VAL A 175 -6.26 -3.96 -21.03
C VAL A 175 -5.87 -4.55 -22.40
N GLY A 176 -6.87 -4.85 -23.25
CA GLY A 176 -6.67 -5.53 -24.53
C GLY A 176 -6.33 -7.01 -24.44
N GLY A 177 -6.16 -7.56 -23.23
CA GLY A 177 -5.88 -8.98 -23.00
C GLY A 177 -7.15 -9.79 -22.69
N ARG A 178 -6.97 -11.13 -22.70
CA ARG A 178 -8.01 -12.10 -22.28
C ARG A 178 -7.48 -13.05 -21.20
N LYS A 179 -6.19 -13.01 -20.95
CA LYS A 179 -5.53 -13.90 -19.98
C LYS A 179 -5.87 -13.44 -18.57
N GLU A 180 -6.41 -14.35 -17.78
CA GLU A 180 -6.59 -14.17 -16.35
C GLU A 180 -5.24 -14.37 -15.64
N ILE A 181 -4.89 -13.41 -14.79
CA ILE A 181 -3.64 -13.38 -14.02
C ILE A 181 -4.02 -13.38 -12.55
N PRO A 182 -3.79 -14.48 -11.82
CA PRO A 182 -3.98 -14.50 -10.38
C PRO A 182 -2.92 -13.61 -9.71
N VAL A 183 -3.32 -12.80 -8.73
CA VAL A 183 -2.42 -11.93 -7.96
C VAL A 183 -2.79 -11.94 -6.48
N ASP A 184 -1.78 -12.19 -5.64
CA ASP A 184 -1.92 -12.14 -4.18
C ASP A 184 -1.51 -10.77 -3.66
N VAL A 185 -2.47 -9.86 -3.54
CA VAL A 185 -2.24 -8.48 -3.11
C VAL A 185 -3.23 -8.09 -2.01
N ARG A 186 -2.71 -7.55 -0.91
CA ARG A 186 -3.54 -6.88 0.10
C ARG A 186 -3.89 -5.49 -0.39
N VAL A 187 -5.19 -5.14 -0.39
CA VAL A 187 -5.65 -3.80 -0.77
C VAL A 187 -5.92 -2.95 0.47
N ILE A 188 -5.34 -1.76 0.49
CA ILE A 188 -5.68 -0.68 1.41
C ILE A 188 -6.14 0.49 0.55
N SER A 189 -7.33 1.03 0.84
CA SER A 189 -7.90 2.15 0.10
C SER A 189 -8.08 3.35 1.01
N ALA A 190 -8.01 4.55 0.46
CA ALA A 190 -8.29 5.78 1.18
C ALA A 190 -9.21 6.70 0.37
N THR A 191 -10.02 7.49 1.06
CA THR A 191 -10.85 8.53 0.47
C THR A 191 -11.03 9.69 1.44
N HIS A 192 -11.33 10.86 0.88
CA HIS A 192 -11.70 12.05 1.64
C HIS A 192 -13.25 12.21 1.78
N GLN A 193 -14.02 11.40 1.11
CA GLN A 193 -15.49 11.38 1.10
C GLN A 193 -16.05 10.56 2.26
#